data_6aed085d3ef3044863692ee78e31e735
#
_entry.id   6aed085d3ef3044863692ee78e31e735
#
_cell.length_a   1.000
_cell.length_b   1.000
_cell.length_c   1.000
_cell.angle_alpha   90.00
_cell.angle_beta   90.00
_cell.angle_gamma   90.00
#
_symmetry.space_group_name_H-M   'P 1'
#
loop_
_entity.id
_entity.type
_entity.pdbx_description
1 polymer ?
#
loop_
_entity_poly.entity_id
_entity_poly.type
_entity_poly.pdbx_seq_one_letter_code
_entity_poly.pdbx_strand_id
1 'polypeptide(L)'
;TPYSREVFFYNFIKNGDVDGVRGAIGQFVQNALVVGRMSNDSLRQAQYFAVSCITLATRYAVEGGLVEEEAYNLSDSYIQAVDKMTDAADILRFLVEKAVELTFRVKASKKRLEYPPYVRKAMKYVSAHLHESIKCNDVAIACGVSADYLSSAFKKCVGVSLAKYIMQEKLEESKNLLAKGFEYGEIGYYLGFCSQTHYIESFKKQYGTTPKKYAQSNVLV
;
A
#
# COMPACT_ATOMS: atom_id res chain seq x y z
N THR A 1 -26.53 16.44 6.82
CA THR A 1 -26.82 16.03 5.41
C THR A 1 -26.02 14.79 5.05
N PRO A 2 -26.42 14.00 4.03
CA PRO A 2 -25.62 12.88 3.53
C PRO A 2 -24.19 13.30 3.18
N TYR A 3 -24.02 14.43 2.50
CA TYR A 3 -22.73 15.02 2.16
C TYR A 3 -21.83 15.26 3.39
N SER A 4 -22.37 15.80 4.48
CA SER A 4 -21.56 16.06 5.69
C SER A 4 -21.06 14.75 6.34
N ARG A 5 -21.83 13.67 6.26
CA ARG A 5 -21.44 12.35 6.78
C ARG A 5 -20.36 11.71 5.92
N GLU A 6 -20.47 11.88 4.61
CA GLU A 6 -19.47 11.43 3.64
C GLU A 6 -18.13 12.12 3.87
N VAL A 7 -18.12 13.46 3.93
CA VAL A 7 -16.93 14.25 4.26
C VAL A 7 -16.33 13.85 5.60
N PHE A 8 -17.18 13.63 6.61
CA PHE A 8 -16.73 13.20 7.94
C PHE A 8 -16.00 11.84 7.87
N PHE A 9 -16.56 10.87 7.15
CA PHE A 9 -15.93 9.55 6.97
C PHE A 9 -14.56 9.63 6.27
N TYR A 10 -14.50 10.32 5.11
CA TYR A 10 -13.25 10.42 4.36
C TYR A 10 -12.17 11.23 5.09
N ASN A 11 -12.53 12.13 5.98
CA ASN A 11 -11.56 12.82 6.83
C ASN A 11 -10.81 11.88 7.79
N PHE A 12 -11.39 10.77 8.22
CA PHE A 12 -10.64 9.74 8.95
C PHE A 12 -9.53 9.15 8.09
N ILE A 13 -9.81 8.87 6.80
CA ILE A 13 -8.79 8.39 5.85
C ILE A 13 -7.69 9.43 5.69
N LYS A 14 -8.05 10.68 5.38
CA LYS A 14 -7.12 11.81 5.25
C LYS A 14 -6.23 11.99 6.49
N ASN A 15 -6.79 11.78 7.66
CA ASN A 15 -6.05 11.93 8.91
C ASN A 15 -5.24 10.70 9.32
N GLY A 16 -5.39 9.58 8.64
CA GLY A 16 -4.76 8.31 9.01
C GLY A 16 -5.34 7.73 10.31
N ASP A 17 -6.60 8.09 10.62
CA ASP A 17 -7.31 7.63 11.80
C ASP A 17 -8.01 6.30 11.54
N VAL A 18 -7.27 5.22 11.77
CA VAL A 18 -7.74 3.84 11.54
C VAL A 18 -8.91 3.47 12.45
N ASP A 19 -8.89 3.92 13.71
CA ASP A 19 -9.93 3.60 14.66
C ASP A 19 -11.21 4.36 14.34
N GLY A 20 -11.09 5.61 13.88
CA GLY A 20 -12.20 6.40 13.37
C GLY A 20 -12.86 5.76 12.14
N VAL A 21 -12.06 5.25 11.17
CA VAL A 21 -12.59 4.50 10.01
C VAL A 21 -13.33 3.26 10.47
N ARG A 22 -12.74 2.43 11.33
CA ARG A 22 -13.37 1.19 11.82
C ARG A 22 -14.68 1.46 12.55
N GLY A 23 -14.74 2.52 13.35
CA GLY A 23 -15.94 2.90 14.08
C GLY A 23 -17.07 3.44 13.20
N ALA A 24 -16.72 4.15 12.10
CA ALA A 24 -17.70 4.83 11.24
C ALA A 24 -18.13 3.99 10.02
N ILE A 25 -17.35 2.97 9.63
CA ILE A 25 -17.53 2.31 8.33
C ILE A 25 -18.86 1.56 8.20
N GLY A 26 -19.32 0.91 9.26
CA GLY A 26 -20.62 0.21 9.25
C GLY A 26 -21.77 1.17 8.97
N GLN A 27 -21.79 2.32 9.64
CA GLN A 27 -22.78 3.36 9.43
C GLN A 27 -22.65 4.00 8.05
N PHE A 28 -21.42 4.18 7.56
CA PHE A 28 -21.17 4.72 6.22
C PHE A 28 -21.74 3.80 5.15
N VAL A 29 -21.46 2.50 5.21
CA VAL A 29 -21.98 1.50 4.24
C VAL A 29 -23.50 1.42 4.28
N GLN A 30 -24.11 1.39 5.47
CA GLN A 30 -25.57 1.38 5.60
C GLN A 30 -26.22 2.63 5.01
N ASN A 31 -25.65 3.81 5.25
CA ASN A 31 -26.17 5.07 4.71
C ASN A 31 -25.98 5.17 3.19
N ALA A 32 -24.87 4.65 2.68
CA ALA A 32 -24.54 4.69 1.26
C ALA A 32 -25.44 3.78 0.40
N LEU A 33 -25.90 2.67 0.95
CA LEU A 33 -26.89 1.81 0.28
C LEU A 33 -28.27 2.48 0.12
N VAL A 34 -28.53 3.57 0.85
CA VAL A 34 -29.78 4.35 0.81
C VAL A 34 -29.69 5.54 -0.14
N VAL A 35 -28.48 5.97 -0.53
CA VAL A 35 -28.24 7.18 -1.31
C VAL A 35 -27.98 6.85 -2.78
N GLY A 36 -28.97 7.07 -3.61
CA GLY A 36 -28.85 7.07 -5.06
C GLY A 36 -28.87 5.69 -5.72
N ARG A 37 -29.87 5.44 -6.54
CA ARG A 37 -29.96 4.23 -7.35
C ARG A 37 -29.26 4.45 -8.69
N MET A 38 -28.03 3.95 -8.81
CA MET A 38 -27.21 4.06 -10.03
C MET A 38 -27.49 2.94 -11.04
N SER A 39 -28.05 1.81 -10.56
CA SER A 39 -28.43 0.66 -11.39
C SER A 39 -29.64 -0.08 -10.84
N ASN A 40 -30.38 -0.74 -11.72
CA ASN A 40 -31.42 -1.71 -11.32
C ASN A 40 -30.86 -3.09 -10.97
N ASP A 41 -29.65 -3.38 -11.43
CA ASP A 41 -28.89 -4.58 -11.12
C ASP A 41 -28.12 -4.38 -9.83
N SER A 42 -28.26 -5.30 -8.87
CA SER A 42 -27.66 -5.18 -7.53
C SER A 42 -26.13 -5.25 -7.57
N LEU A 43 -25.58 -6.10 -8.43
CA LEU A 43 -24.14 -6.24 -8.60
C LEU A 43 -23.54 -4.97 -9.20
N ARG A 44 -24.13 -4.46 -10.29
CA ARG A 44 -23.68 -3.21 -10.92
C ARG A 44 -23.84 -2.01 -9.98
N GLN A 45 -24.91 -1.98 -9.19
CA GLN A 45 -25.07 -0.96 -8.15
C GLN A 45 -23.90 -0.98 -7.16
N ALA A 46 -23.51 -2.16 -6.67
CA ALA A 46 -22.38 -2.32 -5.76
C ALA A 46 -21.04 -1.94 -6.43
N GLN A 47 -20.83 -2.33 -7.69
CA GLN A 47 -19.62 -1.99 -8.45
C GLN A 47 -19.49 -0.47 -8.66
N TYR A 48 -20.55 0.22 -9.11
CA TYR A 48 -20.51 1.68 -9.31
C TYR A 48 -20.30 2.42 -7.99
N PHE A 49 -20.96 1.97 -6.93
CA PHE A 49 -20.76 2.51 -5.59
C PHE A 49 -19.30 2.33 -5.14
N ALA A 50 -18.72 1.14 -5.35
CA ALA A 50 -17.34 0.85 -5.00
C ALA A 50 -16.35 1.75 -5.74
N VAL A 51 -16.50 1.92 -7.05
CA VAL A 51 -15.65 2.81 -7.86
C VAL A 51 -15.70 4.25 -7.34
N SER A 52 -16.91 4.75 -7.02
CA SER A 52 -17.09 6.09 -6.46
C SER A 52 -16.40 6.25 -5.12
N CYS A 53 -16.55 5.26 -4.22
CA CYS A 53 -15.91 5.25 -2.90
C CYS A 53 -14.37 5.18 -3.00
N ILE A 54 -13.83 4.31 -3.85
CA ILE A 54 -12.40 4.16 -4.08
C ILE A 54 -11.82 5.48 -4.60
N THR A 55 -12.47 6.11 -5.58
CA THR A 55 -12.02 7.37 -6.16
C THR A 55 -11.95 8.48 -5.11
N LEU A 56 -12.98 8.63 -4.28
CA LEU A 56 -12.99 9.64 -3.21
C LEU A 56 -11.94 9.32 -2.14
N ALA A 57 -11.87 8.07 -1.67
CA ALA A 57 -10.88 7.64 -0.68
C ALA A 57 -9.44 7.93 -1.15
N THR A 58 -9.15 7.67 -2.44
CA THR A 58 -7.85 7.95 -3.04
C THR A 58 -7.50 9.44 -2.96
N ARG A 59 -8.43 10.34 -3.29
CA ARG A 59 -8.20 11.79 -3.23
C ARG A 59 -7.93 12.27 -1.81
N TYR A 60 -8.73 11.82 -0.84
CA TYR A 60 -8.53 12.14 0.57
C TYR A 60 -7.22 11.55 1.12
N ALA A 61 -6.78 10.38 0.62
CA ALA A 61 -5.49 9.80 0.98
C ALA A 61 -4.31 10.64 0.47
N VAL A 62 -4.36 11.14 -0.77
CA VAL A 62 -3.38 12.08 -1.33
C VAL A 62 -3.34 13.38 -0.53
N GLU A 63 -4.50 13.97 -0.23
CA GLU A 63 -4.57 15.13 0.65
C GLU A 63 -4.02 14.86 2.07
N GLY A 64 -4.09 13.62 2.52
CA GLY A 64 -3.51 13.13 3.77
C GLY A 64 -2.00 12.92 3.75
N GLY A 65 -1.36 13.06 2.58
CA GLY A 65 0.09 12.94 2.41
C GLY A 65 0.56 11.59 1.86
N LEU A 66 -0.35 10.75 1.36
CA LEU A 66 0.06 9.59 0.57
C LEU A 66 0.59 10.06 -0.78
N VAL A 67 1.67 9.45 -1.26
CA VAL A 67 2.27 9.79 -2.56
C VAL A 67 1.27 9.51 -3.68
N GLU A 68 1.09 10.48 -4.59
CA GLU A 68 0.09 10.40 -5.67
C GLU A 68 0.21 9.11 -6.49
N GLU A 69 1.41 8.76 -6.93
CA GLU A 69 1.67 7.56 -7.72
C GLU A 69 1.25 6.28 -6.98
N GLU A 70 1.58 6.18 -5.68
CA GLU A 70 1.15 5.06 -4.83
C GLU A 70 -0.37 5.01 -4.70
N ALA A 71 -1.00 6.15 -4.45
CA ALA A 71 -2.45 6.26 -4.27
C ALA A 71 -3.21 5.84 -5.53
N TYR A 72 -2.80 6.31 -6.71
CA TYR A 72 -3.45 5.97 -7.98
C TYR A 72 -3.21 4.51 -8.38
N ASN A 73 -2.01 3.96 -8.19
CA ASN A 73 -1.74 2.54 -8.43
C ASN A 73 -2.62 1.63 -7.55
N LEU A 74 -2.84 2.01 -6.30
CA LEU A 74 -3.77 1.30 -5.40
C LEU A 74 -5.22 1.41 -5.90
N SER A 75 -5.66 2.62 -6.27
CA SER A 75 -6.98 2.86 -6.82
C SER A 75 -7.27 1.97 -8.03
N ASP A 76 -6.36 1.94 -9.00
CA ASP A 76 -6.49 1.12 -10.19
C ASP A 76 -6.57 -0.37 -9.86
N SER A 77 -5.73 -0.86 -8.95
CA SER A 77 -5.74 -2.26 -8.52
C SER A 77 -7.05 -2.63 -7.81
N TYR A 78 -7.59 -1.72 -6.98
CA TYR A 78 -8.85 -1.96 -6.29
C TYR A 78 -10.04 -1.96 -7.25
N ILE A 79 -10.08 -1.04 -8.21
CA ILE A 79 -11.15 -0.98 -9.23
C ILE A 79 -11.12 -2.23 -10.11
N GLN A 80 -9.93 -2.67 -10.55
CA GLN A 80 -9.76 -3.91 -11.32
C GLN A 80 -10.19 -5.17 -10.54
N ALA A 81 -9.97 -5.18 -9.21
CA ALA A 81 -10.46 -6.26 -8.37
C ALA A 81 -12.00 -6.25 -8.27
N VAL A 82 -12.62 -5.09 -8.07
CA VAL A 82 -14.08 -4.93 -8.04
C VAL A 82 -14.73 -5.34 -9.36
N ASP A 83 -14.10 -5.04 -10.50
CA ASP A 83 -14.62 -5.39 -11.84
C ASP A 83 -14.77 -6.91 -12.02
N LYS A 84 -13.91 -7.69 -11.39
CA LYS A 84 -13.93 -9.16 -11.43
C LYS A 84 -14.85 -9.81 -10.42
N MET A 85 -15.36 -9.08 -9.44
CA MET A 85 -16.22 -9.60 -8.39
C MET A 85 -17.65 -9.79 -8.89
N THR A 86 -18.26 -10.90 -8.49
CA THR A 86 -19.60 -11.32 -8.92
C THR A 86 -20.64 -11.29 -7.80
N ASP A 87 -20.25 -10.96 -6.57
CA ASP A 87 -21.13 -10.86 -5.41
C ASP A 87 -21.08 -9.46 -4.78
N ALA A 88 -22.24 -8.85 -4.57
CA ALA A 88 -22.36 -7.50 -4.03
C ALA A 88 -21.89 -7.39 -2.56
N ALA A 89 -22.10 -8.45 -1.76
CA ALA A 89 -21.65 -8.45 -0.36
C ALA A 89 -20.13 -8.57 -0.25
N ASP A 90 -19.50 -9.31 -1.16
CA ASP A 90 -18.05 -9.41 -1.25
C ASP A 90 -17.42 -8.06 -1.63
N ILE A 91 -18.03 -7.33 -2.56
CA ILE A 91 -17.60 -5.97 -2.92
C ILE A 91 -17.65 -5.05 -1.71
N LEU A 92 -18.72 -5.09 -0.91
CA LEU A 92 -18.82 -4.25 0.28
C LEU A 92 -17.77 -4.62 1.35
N ARG A 93 -17.52 -5.92 1.56
CA ARG A 93 -16.45 -6.38 2.46
C ARG A 93 -15.07 -5.90 2.00
N PHE A 94 -14.80 -6.02 0.70
CA PHE A 94 -13.58 -5.54 0.08
C PHE A 94 -13.40 -4.03 0.29
N LEU A 95 -14.43 -3.22 0.10
CA LEU A 95 -14.37 -1.76 0.35
C LEU A 95 -13.99 -1.44 1.79
N VAL A 96 -14.57 -2.15 2.75
CA VAL A 96 -14.24 -1.99 4.18
C VAL A 96 -12.77 -2.25 4.42
N GLU A 97 -12.26 -3.37 3.90
CA GLU A 97 -10.86 -3.76 4.04
C GLU A 97 -9.92 -2.72 3.40
N LYS A 98 -10.24 -2.26 2.19
CA LYS A 98 -9.41 -1.31 1.45
C LYS A 98 -9.44 0.10 2.02
N ALA A 99 -10.54 0.54 2.60
CA ALA A 99 -10.60 1.80 3.34
C ALA A 99 -9.66 1.79 4.56
N VAL A 100 -9.65 0.69 5.31
CA VAL A 100 -8.73 0.50 6.45
C VAL A 100 -7.28 0.44 5.98
N GLU A 101 -6.97 -0.34 4.95
CA GLU A 101 -5.63 -0.43 4.36
C GLU A 101 -5.12 0.95 3.94
N LEU A 102 -5.91 1.69 3.17
CA LEU A 102 -5.55 3.02 2.69
C LEU A 102 -5.28 4.00 3.84
N THR A 103 -6.08 3.92 4.90
CA THR A 103 -5.91 4.74 6.11
C THR A 103 -4.60 4.42 6.83
N PHE A 104 -4.22 3.14 6.91
CA PHE A 104 -2.91 2.74 7.44
C PHE A 104 -1.75 3.31 6.63
N ARG A 105 -1.86 3.33 5.30
CA ARG A 105 -0.84 3.90 4.42
C ARG A 105 -0.70 5.40 4.63
N VAL A 106 -1.80 6.14 4.76
CA VAL A 106 -1.78 7.57 5.11
C VAL A 106 -1.12 7.79 6.46
N LYS A 107 -1.48 7.01 7.48
CA LYS A 107 -0.85 7.08 8.81
C LYS A 107 0.66 6.87 8.75
N ALA A 108 1.10 5.88 7.97
CA ALA A 108 2.53 5.59 7.77
C ALA A 108 3.24 6.73 7.02
N SER A 109 2.60 7.32 5.99
CA SER A 109 3.14 8.47 5.26
C SER A 109 3.31 9.69 6.15
N LYS A 110 2.33 10.02 6.98
CA LYS A 110 2.44 11.11 7.97
C LYS A 110 3.59 10.90 8.93
N LYS A 111 3.74 9.68 9.46
CA LYS A 111 4.85 9.34 10.35
C LYS A 111 6.21 9.49 9.64
N ARG A 112 6.30 9.17 8.33
CA ARG A 112 7.51 9.39 7.53
C ARG A 112 7.92 10.88 7.48
N LEU A 113 6.97 11.80 7.45
CA LEU A 113 7.24 13.24 7.44
C LEU A 113 7.84 13.75 8.75
N GLU A 114 7.60 13.06 9.86
CA GLU A 114 8.17 13.39 11.18
C GLU A 114 9.63 12.95 11.32
N TYR A 115 10.14 12.11 10.43
CA TYR A 115 11.53 11.66 10.49
C TYR A 115 12.52 12.77 10.14
N PRO A 116 13.73 12.75 10.75
CA PRO A 116 14.80 13.68 10.39
C PRO A 116 15.10 13.68 8.87
N PRO A 117 15.56 14.81 8.31
CA PRO A 117 15.78 14.93 6.86
C PRO A 117 16.67 13.86 6.25
N TYR A 118 17.74 13.45 6.95
CA TYR A 118 18.66 12.40 6.49
C TYR A 118 17.99 11.00 6.48
N VAL A 119 17.07 10.72 7.41
CA VAL A 119 16.29 9.45 7.40
C VAL A 119 15.32 9.44 6.22
N ARG A 120 14.61 10.54 5.99
CA ARG A 120 13.72 10.68 4.82
C ARG A 120 14.48 10.56 3.50
N LYS A 121 15.69 11.16 3.44
CA LYS A 121 16.57 11.08 2.27
C LYS A 121 17.05 9.64 2.04
N ALA A 122 17.37 8.91 3.10
CA ALA A 122 17.70 7.48 3.03
C ALA A 122 16.55 6.64 2.46
N MET A 123 15.33 6.85 2.97
CA MET A 123 14.13 6.16 2.45
C MET A 123 13.89 6.48 0.97
N LYS A 124 13.98 7.74 0.57
CA LYS A 124 13.86 8.17 -0.83
C LYS A 124 14.93 7.54 -1.72
N TYR A 125 16.19 7.50 -1.25
CA TYR A 125 17.26 6.84 -1.98
C TYR A 125 16.96 5.36 -2.21
N VAL A 126 16.54 4.63 -1.16
CA VAL A 126 16.20 3.21 -1.26
C VAL A 126 15.08 3.00 -2.28
N SER A 127 14.00 3.77 -2.20
CA SER A 127 12.87 3.67 -3.14
C SER A 127 13.28 3.91 -4.60
N ALA A 128 14.19 4.86 -4.84
CA ALA A 128 14.67 5.18 -6.19
C ALA A 128 15.62 4.13 -6.79
N HIS A 129 16.25 3.27 -5.96
CA HIS A 129 17.29 2.33 -6.38
C HIS A 129 16.93 0.86 -6.10
N LEU A 130 15.63 0.53 -5.97
CA LEU A 130 15.19 -0.84 -5.64
C LEU A 130 15.67 -1.89 -6.66
N HIS A 131 15.92 -1.47 -7.89
CA HIS A 131 16.41 -2.35 -8.97
C HIS A 131 17.93 -2.56 -8.95
N GLU A 132 18.63 -2.00 -7.97
CA GLU A 132 20.07 -2.08 -7.84
C GLU A 132 20.50 -2.87 -6.59
N SER A 133 21.77 -3.24 -6.53
CA SER A 133 22.38 -3.79 -5.31
C SER A 133 22.70 -2.64 -4.34
N ILE A 134 21.74 -2.33 -3.45
CA ILE A 134 21.87 -1.23 -2.48
C ILE A 134 22.73 -1.66 -1.29
N LYS A 135 23.83 -0.97 -1.02
CA LYS A 135 24.63 -1.12 0.20
C LYS A 135 24.32 0.02 1.18
N CYS A 136 24.29 -0.27 2.47
CA CYS A 136 24.04 0.75 3.50
C CYS A 136 25.02 1.92 3.45
N ASN A 137 26.26 1.68 3.02
CA ASN A 137 27.27 2.72 2.86
C ASN A 137 26.92 3.70 1.72
N ASP A 138 26.37 3.20 0.60
CA ASP A 138 25.96 4.05 -0.53
C ASP A 138 24.83 5.00 -0.12
N VAL A 139 23.89 4.46 0.67
CA VAL A 139 22.80 5.26 1.25
C VAL A 139 23.34 6.35 2.18
N ALA A 140 24.33 6.02 3.03
CA ALA A 140 24.94 6.97 3.96
C ALA A 140 25.65 8.10 3.22
N ILE A 141 26.45 7.76 2.19
CA ILE A 141 27.11 8.74 1.31
C ILE A 141 26.06 9.66 0.66
N ALA A 142 25.01 9.10 0.10
CA ALA A 142 23.94 9.88 -0.51
C ALA A 142 23.25 10.82 0.49
N CYS A 143 23.16 10.42 1.76
CA CYS A 143 22.59 11.24 2.83
C CYS A 143 23.55 12.30 3.38
N GLY A 144 24.85 12.20 3.09
CA GLY A 144 25.87 13.12 3.60
C GLY A 144 26.21 12.88 5.08
N VAL A 145 26.10 11.63 5.55
CA VAL A 145 26.38 11.22 6.94
C VAL A 145 27.24 9.95 6.97
N SER A 146 27.85 9.64 8.12
CA SER A 146 28.59 8.38 8.27
C SER A 146 27.63 7.18 8.33
N ALA A 147 28.12 6.00 7.88
CA ALA A 147 27.33 4.78 7.87
C ALA A 147 26.85 4.36 9.27
N ASP A 148 27.70 4.50 10.29
CA ASP A 148 27.39 4.16 11.68
C ASP A 148 26.32 5.10 12.25
N TYR A 149 26.44 6.40 11.97
CA TYR A 149 25.45 7.38 12.39
C TYR A 149 24.09 7.10 11.74
N LEU A 150 24.07 6.89 10.41
CA LEU A 150 22.81 6.59 9.72
C LEU A 150 22.18 5.30 10.24
N SER A 151 22.96 4.24 10.43
CA SER A 151 22.46 2.94 10.91
C SER A 151 21.80 3.06 12.28
N SER A 152 22.45 3.76 13.21
CA SER A 152 21.93 3.97 14.57
C SER A 152 20.68 4.84 14.56
N ALA A 153 20.72 5.98 13.85
CA ALA A 153 19.61 6.93 13.78
C ALA A 153 18.41 6.33 13.02
N PHE A 154 18.65 5.61 11.91
CA PHE A 154 17.60 4.96 11.14
C PHE A 154 16.86 3.91 11.98
N LYS A 155 17.61 3.04 12.68
CA LYS A 155 17.02 2.03 13.57
C LYS A 155 16.22 2.66 14.71
N LYS A 156 16.71 3.76 15.30
CA LYS A 156 16.00 4.49 16.35
C LYS A 156 14.69 5.11 15.86
N CYS A 157 14.70 5.70 14.67
CA CYS A 157 13.51 6.37 14.11
C CYS A 157 12.50 5.39 13.51
N VAL A 158 12.97 4.40 12.73
CA VAL A 158 12.14 3.50 11.93
C VAL A 158 11.80 2.20 12.67
N GLY A 159 12.60 1.84 13.68
CA GLY A 159 12.40 0.62 14.48
C GLY A 159 13.05 -0.62 13.88
N VAL A 160 13.56 -0.55 12.64
CA VAL A 160 14.28 -1.65 11.97
C VAL A 160 15.62 -1.16 11.43
N SER A 161 16.58 -2.06 11.23
CA SER A 161 17.87 -1.69 10.62
C SER A 161 17.66 -1.27 9.16
N LEU A 162 18.54 -0.40 8.65
CA LEU A 162 18.51 0.05 7.26
C LEU A 162 18.58 -1.13 6.28
N ALA A 163 19.41 -2.14 6.54
CA ALA A 163 19.50 -3.34 5.71
C ALA A 163 18.17 -4.13 5.68
N LYS A 164 17.51 -4.26 6.84
CA LYS A 164 16.20 -4.91 6.91
C LYS A 164 15.13 -4.09 6.17
N TYR A 165 15.18 -2.78 6.27
CA TYR A 165 14.28 -1.87 5.55
C TYR A 165 14.44 -2.02 4.03
N ILE A 166 15.69 -1.99 3.52
CA ILE A 166 16.00 -2.21 2.09
C ILE A 166 15.39 -3.55 1.61
N MET A 167 15.61 -4.61 2.40
CA MET A 167 15.06 -5.94 2.06
C MET A 167 13.54 -5.93 2.02
N GLN A 168 12.88 -5.30 2.99
CA GLN A 168 11.42 -5.20 3.03
C GLN A 168 10.86 -4.44 1.84
N GLU A 169 11.44 -3.29 1.48
CA GLU A 169 11.01 -2.50 0.32
C GLU A 169 11.16 -3.28 -0.99
N LYS A 170 12.26 -4.01 -1.18
CA LYS A 170 12.44 -4.90 -2.34
C LYS A 170 11.41 -6.03 -2.40
N LEU A 171 11.07 -6.62 -1.27
CA LEU A 171 10.07 -7.67 -1.20
C LEU A 171 8.64 -7.14 -1.44
N GLU A 172 8.32 -5.93 -0.98
CA GLU A 172 7.04 -5.27 -1.33
C GLU A 172 6.96 -4.98 -2.82
N GLU A 173 8.02 -4.44 -3.43
CA GLU A 173 8.05 -4.21 -4.88
C GLU A 173 7.94 -5.53 -5.66
N SER A 174 8.53 -6.62 -5.16
CA SER A 174 8.37 -7.93 -5.80
C SER A 174 6.91 -8.40 -5.84
N LYS A 175 6.09 -8.07 -4.84
CA LYS A 175 4.64 -8.36 -4.86
C LYS A 175 3.92 -7.57 -5.94
N ASN A 176 4.28 -6.30 -6.10
CA ASN A 176 3.73 -5.45 -7.16
C ASN A 176 4.07 -6.01 -8.55
N LEU A 177 5.31 -6.45 -8.75
CA LEU A 177 5.76 -7.06 -10.01
C LEU A 177 5.05 -8.39 -10.29
N LEU A 178 4.88 -9.24 -9.26
CA LEU A 178 4.11 -10.49 -9.38
C LEU A 178 2.65 -10.21 -9.76
N ALA A 179 2.03 -9.21 -9.14
CA ALA A 179 0.65 -8.81 -9.46
C ALA A 179 0.50 -8.27 -10.88
N LYS A 180 1.55 -7.63 -11.43
CA LYS A 180 1.63 -7.16 -12.83
C LYS A 180 1.96 -8.29 -13.83
N GLY A 181 2.14 -9.53 -13.37
CA GLY A 181 2.39 -10.69 -14.21
C GLY A 181 3.86 -10.90 -14.58
N PHE A 182 4.81 -10.26 -13.91
CA PHE A 182 6.23 -10.54 -14.12
C PHE A 182 6.58 -11.96 -13.68
N GLU A 183 7.47 -12.60 -14.42
CA GLU A 183 7.96 -13.94 -14.10
C GLU A 183 8.77 -13.93 -12.80
N TYR A 184 8.34 -14.74 -11.83
CA TYR A 184 9.01 -14.82 -10.51
C TYR A 184 10.49 -15.22 -10.62
N GLY A 185 10.89 -15.90 -11.70
CA GLY A 185 12.27 -16.27 -11.98
C GLY A 185 13.18 -15.08 -12.27
N GLU A 186 12.66 -13.98 -12.78
CA GLU A 186 13.41 -12.79 -13.18
C GLU A 186 13.41 -11.70 -12.12
N ILE A 187 12.37 -11.67 -11.28
CA ILE A 187 12.19 -10.61 -10.26
C ILE A 187 13.39 -10.49 -9.31
N GLY A 188 13.99 -11.61 -8.91
CA GLY A 188 15.16 -11.60 -8.04
C GLY A 188 16.33 -10.82 -8.62
N TYR A 189 16.64 -11.02 -9.89
CA TYR A 189 17.68 -10.26 -10.59
C TYR A 189 17.27 -8.81 -10.82
N TYR A 190 16.03 -8.60 -11.25
CA TYR A 190 15.49 -7.27 -11.50
C TYR A 190 15.54 -6.36 -10.27
N LEU A 191 15.34 -6.92 -9.08
CA LEU A 191 15.43 -6.20 -7.80
C LEU A 191 16.83 -6.26 -7.15
N GLY A 192 17.86 -6.70 -7.89
CA GLY A 192 19.25 -6.70 -7.42
C GLY A 192 19.49 -7.60 -6.18
N PHE A 193 18.81 -8.75 -6.11
CA PHE A 193 19.18 -9.79 -5.15
C PHE A 193 20.46 -10.50 -5.60
N CYS A 194 21.28 -10.96 -4.65
CA CYS A 194 22.52 -11.66 -4.97
C CYS A 194 22.31 -13.01 -5.66
N SER A 195 21.15 -13.64 -5.50
CA SER A 195 20.74 -14.85 -6.20
C SER A 195 19.22 -15.04 -6.14
N GLN A 196 18.71 -15.84 -7.07
CA GLN A 196 17.29 -16.22 -7.09
C GLN A 196 16.88 -16.99 -5.83
N THR A 197 17.77 -17.85 -5.32
CA THR A 197 17.54 -18.60 -4.07
C THR A 197 17.37 -17.64 -2.89
N HIS A 198 18.25 -16.64 -2.77
CA HIS A 198 18.17 -15.62 -1.72
C HIS A 198 16.84 -14.83 -1.78
N TYR A 199 16.38 -14.46 -2.98
CA TYR A 199 15.07 -13.83 -3.16
C TYR A 199 13.93 -14.73 -2.66
N ILE A 200 13.88 -15.99 -3.12
CA ILE A 200 12.79 -16.93 -2.78
C ILE A 200 12.74 -17.19 -1.27
N GLU A 201 13.88 -17.40 -0.63
CA GLU A 201 13.98 -17.63 0.82
C GLU A 201 13.56 -16.41 1.61
N SER A 202 14.02 -15.21 1.20
CA SER A 202 13.65 -13.94 1.84
C SER A 202 12.15 -13.67 1.72
N PHE A 203 11.57 -13.91 0.56
CA PHE A 203 10.13 -13.77 0.32
C PHE A 203 9.33 -14.75 1.18
N LYS A 204 9.73 -16.03 1.21
CA LYS A 204 9.08 -17.06 2.04
C LYS A 204 9.18 -16.72 3.54
N LYS A 205 10.32 -16.22 4.00
CA LYS A 205 10.51 -15.79 5.39
C LYS A 205 9.60 -14.63 5.76
N GLN A 206 9.40 -13.67 4.85
CA GLN A 206 8.60 -12.48 5.09
C GLN A 206 7.08 -12.75 5.01
N TYR A 207 6.64 -13.58 4.04
CA TYR A 207 5.22 -13.76 3.72
C TYR A 207 4.68 -15.18 3.97
N GLY A 208 5.50 -16.11 4.45
CA GLY A 208 5.09 -17.49 4.74
C GLY A 208 4.86 -18.38 3.52
N THR A 209 4.97 -17.82 2.30
CA THR A 209 4.76 -18.55 1.03
C THR A 209 5.83 -18.19 0.01
N THR A 210 6.01 -19.02 -1.02
CA THR A 210 6.98 -18.73 -2.10
C THR A 210 6.39 -17.73 -3.12
N PRO A 211 7.24 -16.96 -3.86
CA PRO A 211 6.77 -16.04 -4.91
C PRO A 211 5.86 -16.74 -5.94
N LYS A 212 6.21 -17.95 -6.35
CA LYS A 212 5.40 -18.75 -7.29
C LYS A 212 4.00 -19.03 -6.76
N LYS A 213 3.88 -19.51 -5.52
CA LYS A 213 2.57 -19.79 -4.90
C LYS A 213 1.78 -18.51 -4.68
N TYR A 214 2.45 -17.42 -4.29
CA TYR A 214 1.84 -16.11 -4.12
C TYR A 214 1.26 -15.59 -5.45
N ALA A 215 2.01 -15.68 -6.56
CA ALA A 215 1.52 -15.31 -7.88
C ALA A 215 0.28 -16.12 -8.30
N GLN A 216 0.32 -17.44 -8.08
CA GLN A 216 -0.80 -18.34 -8.42
C GLN A 216 -2.05 -18.05 -7.60
N SER A 217 -1.93 -17.72 -6.31
CA SER A 217 -3.09 -17.39 -5.47
C SER A 217 -3.72 -16.03 -5.82
N ASN A 218 -2.96 -15.10 -6.40
CA ASN A 218 -3.46 -13.78 -6.85
C ASN A 218 -4.00 -13.78 -8.29
N VAL A 219 -3.77 -14.85 -9.07
CA VAL A 219 -4.35 -15.02 -10.41
C VAL A 219 -5.76 -15.64 -10.34
N LEU A 220 -6.15 -16.17 -9.17
CA LEU A 220 -7.45 -16.83 -8.94
C LEU A 220 -8.48 -15.93 -8.24
N VAL A 221 -8.21 -14.61 -8.15
CA VAL A 221 -9.18 -13.63 -7.62
C VAL A 221 -9.53 -12.61 -8.68
#